data_0994ad64e0a7062bf822de1c88134732
#
_entry.id   0994ad64e0a7062bf822de1c88134732
#
_cell.length_a   1.000
_cell.length_b   1.000
_cell.length_c   1.000
_cell.angle_alpha   90.00
_cell.angle_beta   90.00
_cell.angle_gamma   90.00
#
_symmetry.space_group_name_H-M   'P 1'
#
loop_
_entity.id
_entity.type
_entity.pdbx_description
1 polymer ?
#
loop_
_entity_poly.entity_id
_entity_poly.type
_entity_poly.pdbx_seq_one_letter_code
_entity_poly.pdbx_strand_id
1 'polypeptide(L)'
;MRKGRRRLTGSTVVTRVEGLARSCLEENGLARRDTLLVVGSSGGPDSQALLYSLVSLQDDLGLRLHVAHLNHNFRGEEAEEDARFVASQAERLSLPSTIEKIDSIAYQREQGISSFEAAAREVRYGFLARVAREKGATAVALGHTADDRAETVLMHILRGTGLHGLRGMEPLSIWHHPRRRDVQATLLRPLLEATRADTEAYCRERDIPFHTDTSNASLRFARNRIRWRLIPALRGYNPRVQQALLRLAHIASQEASYLEQEVERAWSRAVRATAPAIALDAAFLASLHPHLQSLLLRRAYVEAAGSPSSLEEAHIRSMMRMLQSPPGKTLHLPQGVQALTGYGELLVGRGEVARCPLPPLEGEHPLNVPGETRLPGWFVRAELLEGAPAELPDGRLEACFNLESIGTKPAVRTRKRGDRFQPLGMTAARKLHDLFVDEKVPRHWRDGVPLVVSEQGIAWVVGYRIAHWARVRKETRSVLRIAFRPEGQAG
;
A
#
# COMPACT_ATOMS: atom_id res chain seq x y z
N MET A 1 -45.24 -39.63 -10.02
CA MET A 1 -45.91 -38.39 -10.45
C MET A 1 -44.98 -37.22 -10.31
N ARG A 2 -44.33 -36.76 -11.40
CA ARG A 2 -43.45 -35.57 -11.43
C ARG A 2 -44.37 -34.34 -11.48
N LYS A 3 -44.43 -33.56 -10.37
CA LYS A 3 -45.02 -32.21 -10.38
C LYS A 3 -44.15 -31.28 -11.20
N GLY A 4 -44.67 -30.82 -12.34
CA GLY A 4 -44.04 -29.85 -13.21
C GLY A 4 -43.78 -28.54 -12.45
N ARG A 5 -42.52 -28.15 -12.37
CA ARG A 5 -42.11 -26.79 -11.97
C ARG A 5 -42.66 -25.83 -13.04
N ARG A 6 -43.71 -25.09 -12.72
CA ARG A 6 -44.06 -23.87 -13.45
C ARG A 6 -42.88 -22.95 -13.42
N ARG A 7 -42.20 -22.72 -14.55
CA ARG A 7 -41.39 -21.55 -14.77
C ARG A 7 -42.32 -20.33 -14.67
N LEU A 8 -42.38 -19.72 -13.51
CA LEU A 8 -42.92 -18.37 -13.36
C LEU A 8 -42.04 -17.47 -14.26
N THR A 9 -42.64 -16.92 -15.33
CA THR A 9 -42.09 -15.77 -16.05
C THR A 9 -41.98 -14.66 -15.02
N GLY A 10 -40.79 -14.47 -14.45
CA GLY A 10 -40.55 -13.47 -13.42
C GLY A 10 -40.90 -12.09 -13.98
N SER A 11 -41.51 -11.26 -13.15
CA SER A 11 -41.74 -9.86 -13.48
C SER A 11 -40.40 -9.22 -13.90
N THR A 12 -40.48 -8.17 -14.70
CA THR A 12 -39.31 -7.45 -15.22
C THR A 12 -38.40 -6.97 -14.09
N VAL A 13 -38.93 -6.60 -12.91
CA VAL A 13 -38.17 -6.13 -11.74
C VAL A 13 -37.44 -7.28 -11.04
N VAL A 14 -38.10 -8.41 -10.83
CA VAL A 14 -37.49 -9.59 -10.21
C VAL A 14 -36.28 -10.07 -11.04
N THR A 15 -36.50 -10.26 -12.34
CA THR A 15 -35.45 -10.71 -13.27
C THR A 15 -34.28 -9.71 -13.28
N ARG A 16 -34.56 -8.40 -13.23
CA ARG A 16 -33.53 -7.35 -13.21
C ARG A 16 -32.70 -7.39 -11.91
N VAL A 17 -33.32 -7.41 -10.74
CA VAL A 17 -32.61 -7.38 -9.44
C VAL A 17 -31.74 -8.63 -9.29
N GLU A 18 -32.30 -9.82 -9.59
CA GLU A 18 -31.52 -11.06 -9.54
C GLU A 18 -30.43 -11.12 -10.60
N GLY A 19 -30.66 -10.56 -11.80
CA GLY A 19 -29.68 -10.42 -12.86
C GLY A 19 -28.52 -9.53 -12.45
N LEU A 20 -28.77 -8.36 -11.83
CA LEU A 20 -27.74 -7.47 -11.31
C LEU A 20 -26.90 -8.15 -10.24
N ALA A 21 -27.54 -8.88 -9.31
CA ALA A 21 -26.81 -9.61 -8.27
C ALA A 21 -25.92 -10.71 -8.88
N ARG A 22 -26.42 -11.44 -9.89
CA ARG A 22 -25.65 -12.46 -10.62
C ARG A 22 -24.44 -11.84 -11.33
N SER A 23 -24.66 -10.83 -12.16
CA SER A 23 -23.58 -10.17 -12.91
C SER A 23 -22.49 -9.65 -11.99
N CYS A 24 -22.87 -9.02 -10.87
CA CYS A 24 -21.89 -8.53 -9.90
C CYS A 24 -21.04 -9.67 -9.30
N LEU A 25 -21.63 -10.82 -9.01
CA LEU A 25 -20.90 -12.00 -8.51
C LEU A 25 -19.95 -12.57 -9.58
N GLU A 26 -20.42 -12.69 -10.83
CA GLU A 26 -19.65 -13.22 -11.95
C GLU A 26 -18.46 -12.33 -12.31
N GLU A 27 -18.68 -11.02 -12.48
CA GLU A 27 -17.67 -10.03 -12.82
C GLU A 27 -16.56 -9.92 -11.76
N ASN A 28 -16.91 -10.15 -10.49
CA ASN A 28 -15.95 -10.10 -9.38
C ASN A 28 -15.38 -11.50 -9.00
N GLY A 29 -15.64 -12.54 -9.79
CA GLY A 29 -15.09 -13.88 -9.59
C GLY A 29 -15.63 -14.61 -8.35
N LEU A 30 -16.79 -14.19 -7.83
CA LEU A 30 -17.43 -14.75 -6.63
C LEU A 30 -18.56 -15.74 -6.94
N ALA A 31 -18.94 -15.93 -8.21
CA ALA A 31 -19.90 -16.93 -8.68
C ALA A 31 -19.23 -18.31 -8.79
N ARG A 32 -18.72 -18.84 -7.67
CA ARG A 32 -18.04 -20.15 -7.61
C ARG A 32 -18.67 -21.01 -6.56
N ARG A 33 -18.68 -22.34 -6.80
CA ARG A 33 -19.17 -23.32 -5.80
C ARG A 33 -18.43 -23.15 -4.48
N ASP A 34 -19.18 -23.29 -3.39
CA ASP A 34 -18.71 -23.17 -2.00
C ASP A 34 -18.26 -21.78 -1.59
N THR A 35 -18.45 -20.75 -2.46
CA THR A 35 -18.21 -19.36 -2.06
C THR A 35 -19.14 -19.00 -0.91
N LEU A 36 -18.57 -18.71 0.26
CA LEU A 36 -19.33 -18.27 1.44
C LEU A 36 -19.39 -16.74 1.46
N LEU A 37 -20.61 -16.21 1.51
CA LEU A 37 -20.89 -14.79 1.67
C LEU A 37 -21.55 -14.53 3.03
N VAL A 38 -21.04 -13.55 3.77
CA VAL A 38 -21.75 -12.98 4.93
C VAL A 38 -22.67 -11.87 4.41
N VAL A 39 -23.96 -12.01 4.61
CA VAL A 39 -24.97 -11.04 4.17
C VAL A 39 -25.32 -10.11 5.31
N GLY A 40 -24.91 -8.84 5.21
CA GLY A 40 -25.27 -7.81 6.18
C GLY A 40 -26.73 -7.39 6.02
N SER A 41 -27.59 -7.78 6.96
CA SER A 41 -29.02 -7.47 6.95
C SER A 41 -29.39 -6.47 8.03
N SER A 42 -30.10 -5.40 7.64
CA SER A 42 -30.66 -4.41 8.58
C SER A 42 -32.17 -4.60 8.80
N GLY A 43 -32.81 -5.54 8.09
CA GLY A 43 -34.27 -5.69 8.08
C GLY A 43 -34.98 -4.77 7.10
N GLY A 44 -34.36 -3.75 6.56
CA GLY A 44 -34.94 -2.83 5.58
C GLY A 44 -35.00 -3.40 4.15
N PRO A 45 -35.79 -2.76 3.24
CA PRO A 45 -36.11 -3.32 1.92
C PRO A 45 -34.83 -3.62 1.09
N ASP A 46 -33.83 -2.77 1.09
CA ASP A 46 -32.61 -2.97 0.32
C ASP A 46 -31.82 -4.20 0.79
N SER A 47 -31.76 -4.42 2.11
CA SER A 47 -31.07 -5.59 2.69
C SER A 47 -31.86 -6.89 2.52
N GLN A 48 -33.20 -6.81 2.54
CA GLN A 48 -34.05 -7.94 2.28
C GLN A 48 -34.04 -8.34 0.79
N ALA A 49 -34.11 -7.36 -0.13
CA ALA A 49 -33.96 -7.61 -1.56
C ALA A 49 -32.60 -8.26 -1.87
N LEU A 50 -31.50 -7.81 -1.23
CA LEU A 50 -30.21 -8.46 -1.36
C LEU A 50 -30.23 -9.92 -0.86
N LEU A 51 -30.75 -10.15 0.35
CA LEU A 51 -30.75 -11.48 0.97
C LEU A 51 -31.52 -12.46 0.07
N TYR A 52 -32.75 -12.09 -0.34
CA TYR A 52 -33.59 -12.96 -1.14
C TYR A 52 -33.09 -13.13 -2.58
N SER A 53 -32.49 -12.13 -3.20
CA SER A 53 -31.83 -12.29 -4.51
C SER A 53 -30.66 -13.26 -4.47
N LEU A 54 -29.85 -13.21 -3.40
CA LEU A 54 -28.75 -14.17 -3.21
C LEU A 54 -29.25 -15.58 -2.93
N VAL A 55 -30.32 -15.73 -2.17
CA VAL A 55 -31.00 -17.05 -1.93
C VAL A 55 -31.54 -17.63 -3.24
N SER A 56 -32.13 -16.81 -4.11
CA SER A 56 -32.61 -17.31 -5.42
C SER A 56 -31.49 -17.81 -6.33
N LEU A 57 -30.28 -17.28 -6.16
CA LEU A 57 -29.09 -17.66 -6.92
C LEU A 57 -28.27 -18.78 -6.25
N GLN A 58 -28.60 -19.14 -5.01
CA GLN A 58 -27.77 -20.00 -4.18
C GLN A 58 -27.51 -21.36 -4.81
N ASP A 59 -28.58 -22.04 -5.27
CA ASP A 59 -28.47 -23.39 -5.86
C ASP A 59 -27.74 -23.37 -7.21
N ASP A 60 -28.05 -22.36 -8.05
CA ASP A 60 -27.47 -22.22 -9.39
C ASP A 60 -25.94 -21.95 -9.35
N LEU A 61 -25.51 -21.09 -8.43
CA LEU A 61 -24.12 -20.69 -8.31
C LEU A 61 -23.33 -21.49 -7.26
N GLY A 62 -24.02 -22.35 -6.49
CA GLY A 62 -23.44 -23.14 -5.41
C GLY A 62 -22.94 -22.26 -4.26
N LEU A 63 -23.62 -21.16 -3.94
CA LEU A 63 -23.24 -20.23 -2.89
C LEU A 63 -23.61 -20.77 -1.51
N ARG A 64 -22.82 -20.38 -0.52
CA ARG A 64 -23.14 -20.53 0.90
C ARG A 64 -23.39 -19.15 1.50
N LEU A 65 -24.46 -18.99 2.24
CA LEU A 65 -24.85 -17.70 2.83
C LEU A 65 -24.87 -17.79 4.36
N HIS A 66 -24.43 -16.72 5.00
CA HIS A 66 -24.50 -16.52 6.45
C HIS A 66 -25.06 -15.13 6.73
N VAL A 67 -26.18 -15.01 7.41
CA VAL A 67 -26.80 -13.72 7.73
C VAL A 67 -26.10 -13.09 8.92
N ALA A 68 -25.78 -11.80 8.84
CA ALA A 68 -25.18 -11.05 9.95
C ALA A 68 -25.98 -9.75 10.20
N HIS A 69 -26.38 -9.54 11.44
CA HIS A 69 -27.07 -8.34 11.91
C HIS A 69 -26.42 -7.77 13.15
N LEU A 70 -26.26 -6.46 13.17
CA LEU A 70 -25.75 -5.72 14.33
C LEU A 70 -26.83 -4.76 14.85
N ASN A 71 -27.27 -5.00 16.10
CA ASN A 71 -28.03 -4.04 16.87
C ASN A 71 -27.08 -3.01 17.48
N HIS A 72 -27.17 -1.75 17.05
CA HIS A 72 -26.34 -0.64 17.54
C HIS A 72 -26.68 -0.13 18.93
N ASN A 73 -27.71 -0.69 19.56
CA ASN A 73 -28.27 -0.29 20.87
C ASN A 73 -28.63 1.21 20.97
N PHE A 74 -29.06 1.79 19.85
CA PHE A 74 -29.34 3.23 19.77
C PHE A 74 -30.84 3.57 19.90
N ARG A 75 -31.75 2.65 19.54
CA ARG A 75 -33.20 2.85 19.46
C ARG A 75 -34.00 2.02 20.48
N GLY A 76 -33.33 1.42 21.48
CA GLY A 76 -34.00 0.61 22.49
C GLY A 76 -34.81 -0.53 21.90
N GLU A 77 -36.12 -0.56 22.13
CA GLU A 77 -37.02 -1.66 21.76
C GLU A 77 -37.14 -1.87 20.24
N GLU A 78 -37.19 -0.80 19.44
CA GLU A 78 -37.24 -0.89 17.98
C GLU A 78 -36.02 -1.66 17.42
N ALA A 79 -34.84 -1.45 17.97
CA ALA A 79 -33.63 -2.15 17.54
C ALA A 79 -33.62 -3.64 17.93
N GLU A 80 -34.31 -4.01 19.04
CA GLU A 80 -34.52 -5.40 19.41
C GLU A 80 -35.56 -6.08 18.49
N GLU A 81 -36.58 -5.34 18.05
CA GLU A 81 -37.56 -5.84 17.06
C GLU A 81 -36.90 -6.11 15.71
N ASP A 82 -36.02 -5.19 15.25
CA ASP A 82 -35.24 -5.39 14.03
C ASP A 82 -34.36 -6.65 14.12
N ALA A 83 -33.69 -6.86 15.27
CA ALA A 83 -32.85 -8.04 15.50
C ALA A 83 -33.68 -9.33 15.47
N ARG A 84 -34.84 -9.37 16.15
CA ARG A 84 -35.78 -10.50 16.13
C ARG A 84 -36.34 -10.77 14.74
N PHE A 85 -36.67 -9.70 14.01
CA PHE A 85 -37.15 -9.81 12.63
C PHE A 85 -36.08 -10.46 11.72
N VAL A 86 -34.79 -9.97 11.75
CA VAL A 86 -33.73 -10.57 10.94
C VAL A 86 -33.45 -12.02 11.33
N ALA A 87 -33.53 -12.37 12.63
CA ALA A 87 -33.38 -13.74 13.10
C ALA A 87 -34.48 -14.63 12.49
N SER A 88 -35.77 -14.22 12.54
CA SER A 88 -36.88 -14.97 11.99
C SER A 88 -36.78 -15.13 10.48
N GLN A 89 -36.26 -14.14 9.74
CA GLN A 89 -36.04 -14.26 8.28
C GLN A 89 -34.92 -15.26 7.97
N ALA A 90 -33.83 -15.26 8.73
CA ALA A 90 -32.76 -16.25 8.55
C ALA A 90 -33.24 -17.67 8.83
N GLU A 91 -34.03 -17.88 9.88
CA GLU A 91 -34.65 -19.18 10.21
C GLU A 91 -35.60 -19.64 9.12
N ARG A 92 -36.50 -18.76 8.64
CA ARG A 92 -37.42 -19.05 7.54
C ARG A 92 -36.72 -19.50 6.27
N LEU A 93 -35.53 -18.94 5.99
CA LEU A 93 -34.71 -19.30 4.84
C LEU A 93 -33.76 -20.48 5.12
N SER A 94 -33.78 -21.04 6.33
CA SER A 94 -32.86 -22.08 6.79
C SER A 94 -31.39 -21.69 6.65
N LEU A 95 -31.08 -20.41 6.88
CA LEU A 95 -29.71 -19.85 6.81
C LEU A 95 -29.13 -19.69 8.21
N PRO A 96 -27.83 -20.00 8.40
CA PRO A 96 -27.12 -19.69 9.62
C PRO A 96 -27.03 -18.17 9.80
N SER A 97 -27.12 -17.69 11.05
CA SER A 97 -27.06 -16.26 11.35
C SER A 97 -26.18 -15.96 12.55
N THR A 98 -25.65 -14.73 12.59
CA THR A 98 -24.99 -14.13 13.74
C THR A 98 -25.63 -12.77 14.01
N ILE A 99 -26.24 -12.64 15.18
CA ILE A 99 -26.92 -11.41 15.61
C ILE A 99 -26.26 -10.96 16.90
N GLU A 100 -25.77 -9.72 16.92
CA GLU A 100 -25.08 -9.17 18.07
C GLU A 100 -25.58 -7.76 18.40
N LYS A 101 -25.35 -7.37 19.64
CA LYS A 101 -25.68 -6.04 20.16
C LYS A 101 -24.40 -5.37 20.63
N ILE A 102 -24.08 -4.20 20.07
CA ILE A 102 -22.92 -3.40 20.48
C ILE A 102 -23.38 -1.94 20.68
N ASP A 103 -23.03 -1.37 21.82
CA ASP A 103 -23.30 0.03 22.12
C ASP A 103 -22.38 0.94 21.35
N SER A 104 -22.88 1.48 20.25
CA SER A 104 -22.13 2.39 19.37
C SER A 104 -21.88 3.76 19.99
N ILE A 105 -22.66 4.19 21.01
CA ILE A 105 -22.45 5.45 21.73
C ILE A 105 -21.27 5.28 22.70
N ALA A 106 -21.25 4.18 23.45
CA ALA A 106 -20.12 3.85 24.31
C ALA A 106 -18.84 3.78 23.50
N TYR A 107 -18.85 3.04 22.39
CA TYR A 107 -17.71 2.95 21.46
C TYR A 107 -17.26 4.33 20.96
N GLN A 108 -18.19 5.18 20.54
CA GLN A 108 -17.88 6.55 20.09
C GLN A 108 -17.09 7.34 21.13
N ARG A 109 -17.54 7.28 22.41
CA ARG A 109 -16.91 7.98 23.53
C ARG A 109 -15.52 7.44 23.85
N GLU A 110 -15.40 6.13 23.96
CA GLU A 110 -14.13 5.45 24.25
C GLU A 110 -13.06 5.73 23.18
N GLN A 111 -13.48 5.76 21.92
CA GLN A 111 -12.56 5.97 20.80
C GLN A 111 -12.36 7.44 20.42
N GLY A 112 -13.05 8.38 21.07
CA GLY A 112 -12.95 9.81 20.79
C GLY A 112 -13.38 10.18 19.37
N ILE A 113 -14.37 9.47 18.79
CA ILE A 113 -14.83 9.73 17.42
C ILE A 113 -15.84 10.88 17.44
N SER A 114 -15.58 11.92 16.65
CA SER A 114 -16.40 13.13 16.62
C SER A 114 -17.83 12.92 16.08
N SER A 115 -18.02 11.96 15.17
CA SER A 115 -19.30 11.68 14.52
C SER A 115 -19.84 10.31 14.93
N PHE A 116 -21.10 10.30 15.42
CA PHE A 116 -21.80 9.04 15.69
C PHE A 116 -21.96 8.16 14.45
N GLU A 117 -22.24 8.76 13.28
CA GLU A 117 -22.34 8.02 12.00
C GLU A 117 -21.02 7.30 11.66
N ALA A 118 -19.89 7.95 11.90
CA ALA A 118 -18.58 7.35 11.68
C ALA A 118 -18.32 6.20 12.67
N ALA A 119 -18.66 6.38 13.93
CA ALA A 119 -18.51 5.35 14.96
C ALA A 119 -19.40 4.13 14.68
N ALA A 120 -20.68 4.34 14.40
CA ALA A 120 -21.63 3.28 14.06
C ALA A 120 -21.20 2.52 12.80
N ARG A 121 -20.65 3.22 11.80
CA ARG A 121 -20.08 2.60 10.59
C ARG A 121 -18.85 1.76 10.91
N GLU A 122 -17.96 2.25 11.75
CA GLU A 122 -16.74 1.52 12.16
C GLU A 122 -17.10 0.26 12.95
N VAL A 123 -17.99 0.35 13.91
CA VAL A 123 -18.51 -0.80 14.69
C VAL A 123 -19.18 -1.83 13.78
N ARG A 124 -20.04 -1.39 12.85
CA ARG A 124 -20.74 -2.28 11.93
C ARG A 124 -19.79 -3.05 11.03
N TYR A 125 -18.84 -2.36 10.41
CA TYR A 125 -17.89 -3.04 9.52
C TYR A 125 -16.87 -3.87 10.27
N GLY A 126 -16.48 -3.47 11.49
CA GLY A 126 -15.67 -4.26 12.38
C GLY A 126 -16.34 -5.58 12.79
N PHE A 127 -17.62 -5.52 13.13
CA PHE A 127 -18.45 -6.70 13.38
C PHE A 127 -18.51 -7.63 12.16
N LEU A 128 -18.89 -7.10 10.99
CA LEU A 128 -19.01 -7.87 9.77
C LEU A 128 -17.67 -8.50 9.33
N ALA A 129 -16.57 -7.77 9.49
CA ALA A 129 -15.24 -8.29 9.20
C ALA A 129 -14.85 -9.44 10.13
N ARG A 130 -15.19 -9.34 11.42
CA ARG A 130 -14.98 -10.40 12.39
C ARG A 130 -15.79 -11.63 12.05
N VAL A 131 -17.09 -11.48 11.79
CA VAL A 131 -17.97 -12.61 11.40
C VAL A 131 -17.47 -13.26 10.12
N ALA A 132 -17.07 -12.48 9.11
CA ALA A 132 -16.53 -13.02 7.87
C ALA A 132 -15.26 -13.84 8.12
N ARG A 133 -14.35 -13.37 8.94
CA ARG A 133 -13.12 -14.09 9.31
C ARG A 133 -13.41 -15.37 10.09
N GLU A 134 -14.30 -15.32 11.09
CA GLU A 134 -14.67 -16.48 11.92
C GLU A 134 -15.36 -17.59 11.14
N LYS A 135 -16.14 -17.22 10.13
CA LYS A 135 -16.84 -18.18 9.26
C LYS A 135 -16.03 -18.60 8.03
N GLY A 136 -14.89 -17.96 7.76
CA GLY A 136 -14.09 -18.19 6.55
C GLY A 136 -14.78 -17.67 5.28
N ALA A 137 -15.55 -16.58 5.38
CA ALA A 137 -16.27 -16.04 4.24
C ALA A 137 -15.35 -15.27 3.29
N THR A 138 -15.61 -15.40 2.01
CA THR A 138 -14.85 -14.73 0.93
C THR A 138 -15.15 -13.24 0.88
N ALA A 139 -16.41 -12.84 1.13
CA ALA A 139 -16.82 -11.45 1.13
C ALA A 139 -18.04 -11.20 2.02
N VAL A 140 -18.26 -9.92 2.34
CA VAL A 140 -19.45 -9.40 3.01
C VAL A 140 -20.33 -8.71 1.96
N ALA A 141 -21.52 -9.23 1.71
CA ALA A 141 -22.51 -8.65 0.81
C ALA A 141 -23.38 -7.61 1.55
N LEU A 142 -23.52 -6.43 0.95
CA LEU A 142 -24.23 -5.27 1.51
C LEU A 142 -25.30 -4.76 0.54
N GLY A 143 -26.49 -4.43 1.04
CA GLY A 143 -27.62 -3.91 0.28
C GLY A 143 -27.52 -2.43 -0.05
N HIS A 144 -26.37 -1.96 -0.55
CA HIS A 144 -26.24 -0.59 -1.06
C HIS A 144 -26.81 -0.50 -2.48
N THR A 145 -27.50 0.62 -2.75
CA THR A 145 -28.22 0.88 -4.00
C THR A 145 -27.58 2.01 -4.82
N ALA A 146 -28.10 2.23 -6.02
CA ALA A 146 -27.74 3.35 -6.88
C ALA A 146 -28.01 4.71 -6.19
N ASP A 147 -29.07 4.81 -5.38
CA ASP A 147 -29.36 5.98 -4.58
C ASP A 147 -28.24 6.25 -3.57
N ASP A 148 -27.75 5.23 -2.88
CA ASP A 148 -26.63 5.35 -1.93
C ASP A 148 -25.31 5.78 -2.63
N ARG A 149 -25.09 5.29 -3.85
CA ARG A 149 -23.93 5.71 -4.66
C ARG A 149 -24.02 7.18 -5.03
N ALA A 150 -25.19 7.66 -5.50
CA ALA A 150 -25.40 9.07 -5.83
C ALA A 150 -25.24 9.99 -4.60
N GLU A 151 -25.79 9.59 -3.44
CA GLU A 151 -25.60 10.28 -2.16
C GLU A 151 -24.10 10.40 -1.80
N THR A 152 -23.35 9.31 -1.96
CA THR A 152 -21.92 9.28 -1.66
C THR A 152 -21.12 10.18 -2.58
N VAL A 153 -21.41 10.20 -3.88
CA VAL A 153 -20.78 11.12 -4.84
C VAL A 153 -21.01 12.58 -4.43
N LEU A 154 -22.26 12.95 -4.10
CA LEU A 154 -22.56 14.30 -3.60
C LEU A 154 -21.82 14.64 -2.31
N MET A 155 -21.75 13.69 -1.36
CA MET A 155 -20.96 13.89 -0.14
C MET A 155 -19.49 14.17 -0.43
N HIS A 156 -18.90 13.48 -1.38
CA HIS A 156 -17.53 13.67 -1.77
C HIS A 156 -17.33 15.01 -2.48
N ILE A 157 -18.22 15.40 -3.39
CA ILE A 157 -18.19 16.72 -4.04
C ILE A 157 -18.23 17.85 -3.01
N LEU A 158 -19.14 17.77 -2.03
CA LEU A 158 -19.27 18.79 -0.98
C LEU A 158 -18.04 18.89 -0.07
N ARG A 159 -17.25 17.83 0.04
CA ARG A 159 -15.99 17.82 0.83
C ARG A 159 -14.77 18.24 0.01
N GLY A 160 -14.91 18.44 -1.29
CA GLY A 160 -13.81 18.69 -2.19
C GLY A 160 -13.05 17.40 -2.47
N THR A 161 -13.34 16.77 -3.59
CA THR A 161 -12.72 15.50 -3.97
C THR A 161 -12.09 15.56 -5.36
N GLY A 162 -11.03 14.77 -5.57
CA GLY A 162 -10.53 14.45 -6.90
C GLY A 162 -11.28 13.28 -7.53
N LEU A 163 -10.76 12.82 -8.69
CA LEU A 163 -11.33 11.73 -9.48
C LEU A 163 -11.62 10.47 -8.65
N HIS A 164 -10.72 10.10 -7.75
CA HIS A 164 -10.85 8.91 -6.90
C HIS A 164 -12.12 8.93 -6.03
N GLY A 165 -12.49 10.08 -5.45
CA GLY A 165 -13.72 10.17 -4.65
C GLY A 165 -14.99 10.30 -5.50
N LEU A 166 -14.89 10.76 -6.75
CA LEU A 166 -16.03 10.83 -7.67
C LEU A 166 -16.54 9.45 -8.10
N ARG A 167 -15.74 8.38 -7.98
CA ARG A 167 -16.18 6.98 -8.18
C ARG A 167 -17.35 6.61 -7.26
N GLY A 168 -17.45 7.27 -6.11
CA GLY A 168 -18.43 6.94 -5.08
C GLY A 168 -18.15 5.58 -4.45
N MET A 169 -19.18 4.72 -4.41
CA MET A 169 -19.06 3.32 -4.01
C MET A 169 -18.74 2.44 -5.21
N GLU A 170 -17.92 1.41 -5.01
CA GLU A 170 -17.62 0.39 -6.02
C GLU A 170 -18.32 -0.93 -5.69
N PRO A 171 -18.62 -1.78 -6.70
CA PRO A 171 -19.24 -3.10 -6.50
C PRO A 171 -18.43 -3.97 -5.55
N LEU A 172 -17.12 -3.98 -5.68
CA LEU A 172 -16.17 -4.67 -4.80
C LEU A 172 -15.18 -3.66 -4.22
N SER A 173 -14.91 -3.75 -2.93
CA SER A 173 -13.89 -2.93 -2.27
C SER A 173 -13.34 -3.62 -1.03
N ILE A 174 -12.12 -3.30 -0.65
CA ILE A 174 -11.54 -3.74 0.63
C ILE A 174 -11.76 -2.63 1.66
N TRP A 175 -12.38 -2.98 2.77
CA TRP A 175 -12.47 -2.11 3.92
C TRP A 175 -11.39 -2.49 4.93
N HIS A 176 -10.66 -1.48 5.41
CA HIS A 176 -9.67 -1.62 6.48
C HIS A 176 -10.18 -0.90 7.73
N HIS A 177 -9.99 -1.54 8.87
CA HIS A 177 -10.35 -0.90 10.13
C HIS A 177 -9.43 0.31 10.39
N PRO A 178 -9.97 1.51 10.66
CA PRO A 178 -9.15 2.72 10.76
C PRO A 178 -8.06 2.68 11.83
N ARG A 179 -8.25 1.89 12.89
CA ARG A 179 -7.35 1.80 14.06
C ARG A 179 -6.66 0.45 14.22
N ARG A 180 -7.14 -0.61 13.57
CA ARG A 180 -6.59 -1.98 13.67
C ARG A 180 -6.20 -2.48 12.28
N ARG A 181 -4.91 -2.45 11.99
CA ARG A 181 -4.37 -2.78 10.65
C ARG A 181 -4.57 -4.25 10.24
N ASP A 182 -4.75 -5.14 11.23
CA ASP A 182 -4.98 -6.57 11.06
C ASP A 182 -6.43 -6.91 10.73
N VAL A 183 -7.35 -5.94 10.78
CA VAL A 183 -8.78 -6.13 10.53
C VAL A 183 -9.17 -5.52 9.20
N GLN A 184 -9.58 -6.37 8.27
CA GLN A 184 -10.08 -5.99 6.96
C GLN A 184 -11.24 -6.88 6.53
N ALA A 185 -12.04 -6.42 5.57
CA ALA A 185 -13.08 -7.22 4.93
C ALA A 185 -13.24 -6.84 3.45
N THR A 186 -13.46 -7.83 2.61
CA THR A 186 -13.92 -7.63 1.23
C THR A 186 -15.39 -7.33 1.27
N LEU A 187 -15.81 -6.16 0.79
CA LEU A 187 -17.19 -5.70 0.73
C LEU A 187 -17.71 -5.83 -0.70
N LEU A 188 -18.80 -6.55 -0.87
CA LEU A 188 -19.50 -6.70 -2.14
C LEU A 188 -20.85 -5.96 -2.09
N ARG A 189 -21.24 -5.31 -3.18
CA ARG A 189 -22.49 -4.54 -3.29
C ARG A 189 -23.24 -4.96 -4.56
N PRO A 190 -23.94 -6.10 -4.52
CA PRO A 190 -24.59 -6.68 -5.69
C PRO A 190 -25.69 -5.82 -6.30
N LEU A 191 -26.32 -4.96 -5.48
CA LEU A 191 -27.45 -4.13 -5.89
C LEU A 191 -27.07 -2.66 -6.15
N LEU A 192 -25.79 -2.37 -6.37
CA LEU A 192 -25.30 -0.98 -6.53
C LEU A 192 -25.85 -0.29 -7.78
N GLU A 193 -26.39 -1.01 -8.74
CA GLU A 193 -27.04 -0.49 -9.94
C GLU A 193 -28.59 -0.54 -9.87
N ALA A 194 -29.15 -1.19 -8.83
CA ALA A 194 -30.57 -1.16 -8.54
C ALA A 194 -30.94 0.12 -7.78
N THR A 195 -32.07 0.73 -8.11
CA THR A 195 -32.60 1.85 -7.33
C THR A 195 -33.34 1.32 -6.09
N ARG A 196 -33.54 2.20 -5.09
CA ARG A 196 -34.38 1.86 -3.94
C ARG A 196 -35.82 1.51 -4.34
N ALA A 197 -36.34 2.14 -5.39
CA ALA A 197 -37.66 1.76 -5.94
C ALA A 197 -37.67 0.33 -6.50
N ASP A 198 -36.58 -0.13 -7.13
CA ASP A 198 -36.42 -1.49 -7.61
C ASP A 198 -36.39 -2.50 -6.44
N THR A 199 -35.68 -2.22 -5.36
CA THR A 199 -35.58 -3.12 -4.19
C THR A 199 -36.90 -3.23 -3.45
N GLU A 200 -37.63 -2.13 -3.28
CA GLU A 200 -38.94 -2.13 -2.70
C GLU A 200 -39.95 -2.88 -3.58
N ALA A 201 -39.94 -2.68 -4.90
CA ALA A 201 -40.80 -3.37 -5.84
C ALA A 201 -40.50 -4.89 -5.85
N TYR A 202 -39.20 -5.28 -5.82
CA TYR A 202 -38.77 -6.66 -5.68
C TYR A 202 -39.36 -7.33 -4.43
N CYS A 203 -39.26 -6.66 -3.28
CA CYS A 203 -39.82 -7.18 -2.03
C CYS A 203 -41.33 -7.33 -2.11
N ARG A 204 -42.08 -6.36 -2.67
CA ARG A 204 -43.52 -6.43 -2.82
C ARG A 204 -43.97 -7.58 -3.77
N GLU A 205 -43.29 -7.74 -4.92
CA GLU A 205 -43.64 -8.78 -5.90
C GLU A 205 -43.32 -10.20 -5.45
N ARG A 206 -42.36 -10.33 -4.52
CA ARG A 206 -42.01 -11.63 -3.92
C ARG A 206 -42.66 -11.87 -2.55
N ASP A 207 -43.56 -10.99 -2.11
CA ASP A 207 -44.18 -11.03 -0.76
C ASP A 207 -43.13 -11.14 0.36
N ILE A 208 -42.00 -10.44 0.20
CA ILE A 208 -40.91 -10.40 1.18
C ILE A 208 -41.21 -9.32 2.22
N PRO A 209 -41.34 -9.68 3.51
CA PRO A 209 -41.55 -8.70 4.55
C PRO A 209 -40.27 -7.88 4.79
N PHE A 210 -40.43 -6.59 5.11
CA PHE A 210 -39.35 -5.69 5.51
C PHE A 210 -39.86 -4.65 6.49
N HIS A 211 -38.94 -4.12 7.30
CA HIS A 211 -39.21 -3.01 8.20
C HIS A 211 -38.86 -1.69 7.54
N THR A 212 -39.64 -0.66 7.84
CA THR A 212 -39.32 0.72 7.44
C THR A 212 -38.75 1.44 8.62
N ASP A 213 -37.46 1.79 8.56
CA ASP A 213 -36.74 2.47 9.64
C ASP A 213 -37.17 3.95 9.74
N THR A 214 -37.81 4.30 10.84
CA THR A 214 -38.28 5.68 11.13
C THR A 214 -37.12 6.66 11.34
N SER A 215 -35.94 6.20 11.78
CA SER A 215 -34.76 7.04 12.01
C SER A 215 -34.12 7.58 10.72
N ASN A 216 -34.46 6.96 9.57
CA ASN A 216 -34.03 7.43 8.25
C ASN A 216 -34.56 8.83 7.89
N ALA A 217 -35.53 9.36 8.65
CA ALA A 217 -36.06 10.71 8.49
C ALA A 217 -35.26 11.79 9.25
N SER A 218 -34.34 11.40 10.14
CA SER A 218 -33.59 12.38 10.97
C SER A 218 -32.62 13.21 10.16
N LEU A 219 -32.83 14.51 10.07
CA LEU A 219 -31.96 15.47 9.38
C LEU A 219 -30.65 15.79 10.14
N ARG A 220 -30.40 15.19 11.30
CA ARG A 220 -29.14 15.32 12.04
C ARG A 220 -27.95 14.76 11.23
N PHE A 221 -28.18 13.72 10.44
CA PHE A 221 -27.17 13.06 9.66
C PHE A 221 -26.96 13.72 8.29
N ALA A 222 -25.71 13.91 7.90
CA ALA A 222 -25.37 14.57 6.63
C ALA A 222 -25.97 13.82 5.42
N ARG A 223 -25.96 12.49 5.46
CA ARG A 223 -26.52 11.64 4.40
C ARG A 223 -28.02 11.82 4.25
N ASN A 224 -28.77 11.91 5.37
CA ASN A 224 -30.20 12.16 5.35
C ASN A 224 -30.53 13.57 4.82
N ARG A 225 -29.71 14.59 5.15
CA ARG A 225 -29.88 15.93 4.55
C ARG A 225 -29.71 15.92 3.04
N ILE A 226 -28.73 15.15 2.52
CA ILE A 226 -28.54 15.00 1.07
C ILE A 226 -29.76 14.32 0.46
N ARG A 227 -30.20 13.21 1.04
CA ARG A 227 -31.36 12.41 0.57
C ARG A 227 -32.67 13.22 0.54
N TRP A 228 -32.98 13.88 1.64
CA TRP A 228 -34.31 14.48 1.83
C TRP A 228 -34.39 15.97 1.49
N ARG A 229 -33.27 16.66 1.33
CA ARG A 229 -33.25 18.10 0.99
C ARG A 229 -32.48 18.39 -0.29
N LEU A 230 -31.21 17.93 -0.41
CA LEU A 230 -30.36 18.35 -1.51
C LEU A 230 -30.77 17.67 -2.81
N ILE A 231 -30.93 16.35 -2.84
CA ILE A 231 -31.36 15.63 -4.06
C ILE A 231 -32.72 16.12 -4.57
N PRO A 232 -33.76 16.29 -3.73
CA PRO A 232 -35.01 16.89 -4.17
C PRO A 232 -34.86 18.31 -4.73
N ALA A 233 -34.04 19.17 -4.09
CA ALA A 233 -33.77 20.50 -4.61
C ALA A 233 -33.08 20.46 -5.99
N LEU A 234 -32.07 19.58 -6.14
CA LEU A 234 -31.37 19.40 -7.42
C LEU A 234 -32.28 18.84 -8.51
N ARG A 235 -33.29 18.04 -8.19
CA ARG A 235 -34.30 17.56 -9.15
C ARG A 235 -35.11 18.69 -9.75
N GLY A 236 -35.26 19.83 -9.06
CA GLY A 236 -35.89 21.05 -9.59
C GLY A 236 -35.09 21.67 -10.75
N TYR A 237 -33.76 21.48 -10.78
CA TYR A 237 -32.90 21.89 -11.87
C TYR A 237 -32.71 20.82 -12.93
N ASN A 238 -32.59 19.55 -12.51
CA ASN A 238 -32.45 18.41 -13.41
C ASN A 238 -33.23 17.21 -12.84
N PRO A 239 -34.40 16.86 -13.39
CA PRO A 239 -35.20 15.72 -12.94
C PRO A 239 -34.41 14.38 -12.93
N ARG A 240 -33.35 14.27 -13.77
CA ARG A 240 -32.49 13.10 -13.87
C ARG A 240 -31.14 13.28 -13.17
N VAL A 241 -31.05 14.14 -12.14
CA VAL A 241 -29.78 14.44 -11.45
C VAL A 241 -29.09 13.19 -10.87
N GLN A 242 -29.83 12.25 -10.30
CA GLN A 242 -29.26 11.01 -9.76
C GLN A 242 -28.62 10.17 -10.88
N GLN A 243 -29.28 10.02 -12.02
CA GLN A 243 -28.72 9.35 -13.19
C GLN A 243 -27.47 10.06 -13.71
N ALA A 244 -27.45 11.41 -13.69
CA ALA A 244 -26.28 12.18 -14.07
C ALA A 244 -25.10 11.93 -13.11
N LEU A 245 -25.34 11.86 -11.79
CA LEU A 245 -24.34 11.53 -10.78
C LEU A 245 -23.79 10.11 -10.93
N LEU A 246 -24.67 9.15 -11.24
CA LEU A 246 -24.27 7.76 -11.52
C LEU A 246 -23.40 7.65 -12.78
N ARG A 247 -23.76 8.36 -13.85
CA ARG A 247 -22.92 8.42 -15.06
C ARG A 247 -21.55 9.04 -14.75
N LEU A 248 -21.52 10.14 -13.98
CA LEU A 248 -20.27 10.75 -13.52
C LEU A 248 -19.41 9.76 -12.74
N ALA A 249 -20.02 9.04 -11.79
CA ALA A 249 -19.32 8.03 -11.00
C ALA A 249 -18.77 6.89 -11.87
N HIS A 250 -19.53 6.46 -12.87
CA HIS A 250 -19.11 5.41 -13.81
C HIS A 250 -17.91 5.86 -14.66
N ILE A 251 -17.98 7.06 -15.26
CA ILE A 251 -16.86 7.63 -16.01
C ILE A 251 -15.63 7.77 -15.12
N ALA A 252 -15.79 8.34 -13.91
CA ALA A 252 -14.71 8.50 -12.96
C ALA A 252 -14.08 7.14 -12.54
N SER A 253 -14.88 6.06 -12.43
CA SER A 253 -14.37 4.71 -12.17
C SER A 253 -13.49 4.20 -13.32
N GLN A 254 -13.94 4.39 -14.57
CA GLN A 254 -13.18 3.96 -15.75
C GLN A 254 -11.85 4.70 -15.88
N GLU A 255 -11.89 6.03 -15.74
CA GLU A 255 -10.69 6.88 -15.82
C GLU A 255 -9.71 6.58 -14.67
N ALA A 256 -10.21 6.37 -13.45
CA ALA A 256 -9.36 6.00 -12.32
C ALA A 256 -8.73 4.63 -12.51
N SER A 257 -9.47 3.64 -13.01
CA SER A 257 -8.93 2.30 -13.32
C SER A 257 -7.82 2.36 -14.38
N TYR A 258 -8.00 3.18 -15.41
CA TYR A 258 -6.97 3.41 -16.41
C TYR A 258 -5.71 4.03 -15.79
N LEU A 259 -5.88 5.07 -14.97
CA LEU A 259 -4.76 5.71 -14.26
C LEU A 259 -4.05 4.74 -13.30
N GLU A 260 -4.78 3.88 -12.60
CA GLU A 260 -4.21 2.85 -11.72
C GLU A 260 -3.34 1.86 -12.49
N GLN A 261 -3.78 1.45 -13.71
CA GLN A 261 -2.99 0.60 -14.59
C GLN A 261 -1.73 1.31 -15.09
N GLU A 262 -1.83 2.59 -15.48
CA GLU A 262 -0.66 3.37 -15.90
C GLU A 262 0.33 3.60 -14.74
N VAL A 263 -0.17 3.83 -13.53
CA VAL A 263 0.66 3.90 -12.32
C VAL A 263 1.38 2.58 -12.08
N GLU A 264 0.72 1.43 -12.21
CA GLU A 264 1.35 0.12 -12.01
C GLU A 264 2.44 -0.16 -13.05
N ARG A 265 2.16 0.14 -14.33
CA ARG A 265 3.16 0.01 -15.41
C ARG A 265 4.36 0.93 -15.18
N ALA A 266 4.10 2.18 -14.80
CA ALA A 266 5.15 3.13 -14.52
C ALA A 266 5.93 2.77 -13.24
N TRP A 267 5.26 2.26 -12.21
CA TRP A 267 5.87 1.79 -10.96
C TRP A 267 6.86 0.66 -11.20
N SER A 268 6.46 -0.36 -11.94
CA SER A 268 7.32 -1.50 -12.27
C SER A 268 8.60 -1.10 -13.03
N ARG A 269 8.56 0.03 -13.76
CA ARG A 269 9.73 0.58 -14.46
C ARG A 269 10.54 1.56 -13.61
N ALA A 270 9.88 2.29 -12.71
CA ALA A 270 10.51 3.30 -11.88
C ALA A 270 11.28 2.70 -10.70
N VAL A 271 10.76 1.61 -10.11
CA VAL A 271 11.35 0.99 -8.91
C VAL A 271 12.59 0.19 -9.27
N ARG A 272 13.72 0.55 -8.68
CA ARG A 272 15.00 -0.15 -8.78
C ARG A 272 15.24 -1.08 -7.58
N ALA A 273 14.76 -0.68 -6.40
CA ALA A 273 14.84 -1.45 -5.16
C ALA A 273 13.72 -1.04 -4.19
N THR A 274 13.33 -1.95 -3.28
CA THR A 274 12.30 -1.72 -2.27
C THR A 274 12.81 -1.80 -0.84
N ALA A 275 14.01 -2.31 -0.62
CA ALA A 275 14.65 -2.41 0.69
C ALA A 275 16.14 -2.01 0.62
N PRO A 276 16.69 -1.32 1.64
CA PRO A 276 16.06 -0.83 2.88
C PRO A 276 15.18 0.41 2.70
N ALA A 277 15.18 1.02 1.52
CA ALA A 277 14.33 2.12 1.09
C ALA A 277 13.86 1.89 -0.35
N ILE A 278 12.77 2.54 -0.72
CA ILE A 278 12.27 2.49 -2.11
C ILE A 278 13.18 3.40 -2.95
N ALA A 279 13.90 2.81 -3.88
CA ALA A 279 14.74 3.51 -4.84
C ALA A 279 14.00 3.67 -6.17
N LEU A 280 13.77 4.90 -6.58
CA LEU A 280 13.07 5.25 -7.82
C LEU A 280 14.03 5.87 -8.83
N ASP A 281 13.96 5.47 -10.09
CA ASP A 281 14.71 6.07 -11.19
C ASP A 281 14.29 7.53 -11.40
N ALA A 282 15.17 8.48 -11.03
CA ALA A 282 14.86 9.90 -11.10
C ALA A 282 14.70 10.42 -12.54
N ALA A 283 15.48 9.90 -13.49
CA ALA A 283 15.41 10.31 -14.90
C ALA A 283 14.11 9.81 -15.53
N PHE A 284 13.74 8.56 -15.27
CA PHE A 284 12.46 8.02 -15.73
C PHE A 284 11.29 8.78 -15.11
N LEU A 285 11.28 9.01 -13.79
CA LEU A 285 10.24 9.82 -13.15
C LEU A 285 10.12 11.22 -13.77
N ALA A 286 11.25 11.91 -14.01
CA ALA A 286 11.26 13.25 -14.58
C ALA A 286 10.71 13.28 -16.02
N SER A 287 10.75 12.16 -16.75
CA SER A 287 10.21 12.04 -18.11
C SER A 287 8.69 11.84 -18.17
N LEU A 288 8.05 11.49 -17.05
CA LEU A 288 6.63 11.22 -16.97
C LEU A 288 5.80 12.51 -16.94
N HIS A 289 4.52 12.41 -17.30
CA HIS A 289 3.56 13.49 -17.06
C HIS A 289 3.52 13.86 -15.57
N PRO A 290 3.47 15.16 -15.18
CA PRO A 290 3.52 15.59 -13.77
C PRO A 290 2.51 14.90 -12.85
N HIS A 291 1.32 14.59 -13.37
CA HIS A 291 0.30 13.87 -12.61
C HIS A 291 0.74 12.43 -12.27
N LEU A 292 1.34 11.69 -13.22
CA LEU A 292 1.89 10.36 -12.94
C LEU A 292 3.06 10.43 -11.96
N GLN A 293 3.94 11.43 -12.08
CA GLN A 293 4.99 11.67 -11.09
C GLN A 293 4.39 11.78 -9.69
N SER A 294 3.34 12.61 -9.54
CA SER A 294 2.69 12.81 -8.24
C SER A 294 2.09 11.53 -7.66
N LEU A 295 1.47 10.69 -8.50
CA LEU A 295 0.87 9.42 -8.08
C LEU A 295 1.94 8.40 -7.65
N LEU A 296 3.04 8.29 -8.40
CA LEU A 296 4.15 7.40 -8.05
C LEU A 296 4.85 7.83 -6.76
N LEU A 297 5.09 9.13 -6.56
CA LEU A 297 5.67 9.66 -5.34
C LEU A 297 4.75 9.48 -4.13
N ARG A 298 3.44 9.63 -4.32
CA ARG A 298 2.43 9.33 -3.30
C ARG A 298 2.46 7.85 -2.92
N ARG A 299 2.54 6.96 -3.91
CA ARG A 299 2.65 5.51 -3.69
C ARG A 299 3.93 5.17 -2.92
N ALA A 300 5.08 5.70 -3.31
CA ALA A 300 6.34 5.49 -2.59
C ALA A 300 6.25 5.94 -1.11
N TYR A 301 5.62 7.09 -0.86
CA TYR A 301 5.38 7.51 0.51
C TYR A 301 4.46 6.55 1.26
N VAL A 302 3.34 6.12 0.66
CA VAL A 302 2.38 5.20 1.31
C VAL A 302 3.02 3.85 1.63
N GLU A 303 3.81 3.30 0.73
CA GLU A 303 4.54 2.05 0.97
C GLU A 303 5.58 2.22 2.09
N ALA A 304 6.30 3.33 2.14
CA ALA A 304 7.26 3.63 3.20
C ALA A 304 6.58 3.94 4.55
N ALA A 305 5.48 4.69 4.54
CA ALA A 305 4.75 5.12 5.73
C ALA A 305 3.75 4.06 6.24
N GLY A 306 3.31 3.15 5.36
CA GLY A 306 2.22 2.21 5.63
C GLY A 306 0.84 2.87 5.75
N SER A 307 0.70 4.16 5.44
CA SER A 307 -0.56 4.92 5.50
C SER A 307 -0.45 6.21 4.67
N PRO A 308 -1.51 6.63 3.96
CA PRO A 308 -1.55 7.90 3.25
C PRO A 308 -1.79 9.11 4.15
N SER A 309 -2.07 8.90 5.44
CA SER A 309 -2.42 9.97 6.38
C SER A 309 -1.28 11.00 6.50
N SER A 310 -1.67 12.27 6.62
CA SER A 310 -0.76 13.42 6.80
C SER A 310 0.09 13.81 5.57
N LEU A 311 -0.07 13.14 4.42
CA LEU A 311 0.63 13.53 3.19
C LEU A 311 -0.18 14.61 2.45
N GLU A 312 0.34 15.82 2.42
CA GLU A 312 -0.27 16.97 1.75
C GLU A 312 0.30 17.16 0.33
N GLU A 313 -0.43 17.91 -0.50
CA GLU A 313 0.00 18.26 -1.85
C GLU A 313 1.33 19.03 -1.88
N ALA A 314 1.60 19.84 -0.86
CA ALA A 314 2.86 20.57 -0.71
C ALA A 314 4.07 19.63 -0.59
N HIS A 315 3.91 18.50 0.10
CA HIS A 315 4.94 17.48 0.23
C HIS A 315 5.26 16.83 -1.12
N ILE A 316 4.23 16.47 -1.88
CA ILE A 316 4.39 15.87 -3.22
C ILE A 316 5.10 16.85 -4.17
N ARG A 317 4.68 18.12 -4.21
CA ARG A 317 5.35 19.15 -5.01
C ARG A 317 6.82 19.34 -4.63
N SER A 318 7.12 19.21 -3.35
CA SER A 318 8.51 19.28 -2.87
C SER A 318 9.34 18.08 -3.33
N MET A 319 8.78 16.86 -3.28
CA MET A 319 9.43 15.66 -3.83
C MET A 319 9.65 15.77 -5.35
N MET A 320 8.67 16.29 -6.11
CA MET A 320 8.82 16.52 -7.55
C MET A 320 9.99 17.47 -7.85
N ARG A 321 10.12 18.57 -7.08
CA ARG A 321 11.27 19.50 -7.24
C ARG A 321 12.61 18.85 -6.93
N MET A 322 12.63 17.83 -6.07
CA MET A 322 13.86 17.09 -5.77
C MET A 322 14.38 16.30 -6.96
N LEU A 323 13.53 15.86 -7.90
CA LEU A 323 13.97 15.12 -9.09
C LEU A 323 14.99 15.90 -9.94
N GLN A 324 14.96 17.24 -9.85
CA GLN A 324 15.89 18.13 -10.55
C GLN A 324 17.03 18.65 -9.64
N SER A 325 17.08 18.20 -8.40
CA SER A 325 18.05 18.66 -7.41
C SER A 325 19.34 17.82 -7.47
N PRO A 326 20.50 18.40 -7.13
CA PRO A 326 21.74 17.64 -7.04
C PRO A 326 21.66 16.54 -5.98
N PRO A 327 22.49 15.48 -6.10
CA PRO A 327 22.54 14.40 -5.12
C PRO A 327 22.86 14.90 -3.71
N GLY A 328 22.25 14.24 -2.70
CA GLY A 328 22.49 14.53 -1.28
C GLY A 328 21.49 15.49 -0.65
N LYS A 329 20.46 15.93 -1.37
CA LYS A 329 19.36 16.73 -0.80
C LYS A 329 18.37 15.82 -0.09
N THR A 330 18.03 16.15 1.16
CA THR A 330 17.06 15.43 1.99
C THR A 330 15.81 16.27 2.21
N LEU A 331 14.64 15.62 2.18
CA LEU A 331 13.34 16.19 2.54
C LEU A 331 12.72 15.32 3.62
N HIS A 332 12.38 15.92 4.75
CA HIS A 332 11.63 15.27 5.81
C HIS A 332 10.13 15.33 5.50
N LEU A 333 9.50 14.19 5.56
CA LEU A 333 8.06 13.97 5.32
C LEU A 333 7.38 13.54 6.61
N PRO A 334 6.06 13.62 6.70
CA PRO A 334 5.31 13.14 7.88
C PRO A 334 5.63 11.67 8.21
N GLN A 335 5.28 11.27 9.44
CA GLN A 335 5.45 9.90 9.95
C GLN A 335 6.90 9.36 9.92
N GLY A 336 7.89 10.27 9.96
CA GLY A 336 9.30 9.89 9.97
C GLY A 336 9.83 9.35 8.64
N VAL A 337 9.08 9.56 7.55
CA VAL A 337 9.56 9.26 6.19
C VAL A 337 10.52 10.34 5.72
N GLN A 338 11.53 9.96 4.96
CA GLN A 338 12.46 10.86 4.32
C GLN A 338 12.55 10.55 2.83
N ALA A 339 12.73 11.59 2.03
CA ALA A 339 13.12 11.47 0.63
C ALA A 339 14.53 12.03 0.45
N LEU A 340 15.38 11.32 -0.28
CA LEU A 340 16.79 11.68 -0.50
C LEU A 340 17.14 11.55 -1.99
N THR A 341 17.79 12.58 -2.55
CA THR A 341 18.31 12.50 -3.92
C THR A 341 19.66 11.76 -3.95
N GLY A 342 19.70 10.67 -4.72
CA GLY A 342 20.91 9.94 -5.05
C GLY A 342 21.46 10.31 -6.44
N TYR A 343 22.43 9.54 -6.93
CA TYR A 343 22.95 9.66 -8.31
C TYR A 343 22.01 8.94 -9.29
N GLY A 344 21.07 9.70 -9.87
CA GLY A 344 20.07 9.17 -10.82
C GLY A 344 18.91 8.45 -10.15
N GLU A 345 18.75 8.59 -8.86
CA GLU A 345 17.65 7.97 -8.11
C GLU A 345 17.07 8.90 -7.03
N LEU A 346 15.82 8.66 -6.67
CA LEU A 346 15.16 9.23 -5.51
C LEU A 346 14.86 8.10 -4.53
N LEU A 347 15.41 8.20 -3.33
CA LEU A 347 15.21 7.24 -2.25
C LEU A 347 14.09 7.72 -1.33
N VAL A 348 13.13 6.84 -1.00
CA VAL A 348 12.02 7.15 -0.08
C VAL A 348 11.92 6.04 0.97
N GLY A 349 11.97 6.39 2.26
CA GLY A 349 11.91 5.40 3.34
C GLY A 349 11.81 6.02 4.72
N ARG A 350 11.71 5.18 5.76
CA ARG A 350 11.74 5.62 7.18
C ARG A 350 13.15 5.56 7.73
N GLY A 351 13.46 6.49 8.61
CA GLY A 351 14.77 6.55 9.29
C GLY A 351 15.89 6.96 8.33
N GLU A 352 17.08 6.41 8.51
CA GLU A 352 18.20 6.65 7.60
C GLU A 352 17.98 5.95 6.27
N VAL A 353 17.41 6.68 5.33
CA VAL A 353 17.01 6.22 3.98
C VAL A 353 18.18 5.71 3.16
N ALA A 354 19.37 6.07 3.52
CA ALA A 354 20.56 5.73 2.79
C ALA A 354 21.67 5.23 3.72
N ARG A 355 21.47 4.06 4.28
CA ARG A 355 22.58 3.37 4.95
C ARG A 355 23.63 3.03 3.91
N CYS A 356 24.88 3.38 4.24
CA CYS A 356 26.03 2.87 3.51
C CYS A 356 25.94 1.34 3.48
N PRO A 357 26.01 0.68 2.30
CA PRO A 357 25.99 -0.78 2.24
C PRO A 357 27.22 -1.41 2.88
N LEU A 358 28.24 -0.58 3.14
CA LEU A 358 29.44 -1.00 3.82
C LEU A 358 29.25 -0.83 5.32
N PRO A 359 29.58 -1.85 6.15
CA PRO A 359 29.53 -1.75 7.59
C PRO A 359 30.32 -0.54 8.10
N PRO A 360 29.78 0.22 9.08
CA PRO A 360 30.46 1.37 9.64
C PRO A 360 31.77 0.94 10.33
N LEU A 361 32.84 1.70 10.09
CA LEU A 361 34.14 1.52 10.72
C LEU A 361 34.50 2.78 11.50
N GLU A 362 34.83 2.64 12.76
CA GLU A 362 35.31 3.73 13.61
C GLU A 362 36.76 3.47 14.03
N GLY A 363 37.56 4.53 14.03
CA GLY A 363 38.98 4.45 14.45
C GLY A 363 39.92 3.98 13.35
N GLU A 364 41.14 3.61 13.76
CA GLU A 364 42.20 3.06 12.94
C GLU A 364 42.63 1.70 13.51
N HIS A 365 42.58 0.66 12.68
CA HIS A 365 42.82 -0.70 13.09
C HIS A 365 43.99 -1.31 12.29
N PRO A 366 45.04 -1.78 12.97
CA PRO A 366 46.12 -2.48 12.30
C PRO A 366 45.65 -3.81 11.75
N LEU A 367 46.16 -4.21 10.59
CA LEU A 367 45.90 -5.51 10.02
C LEU A 367 46.99 -6.53 10.41
N ASN A 368 46.59 -7.73 10.74
CA ASN A 368 47.51 -8.86 10.89
C ASN A 368 47.98 -9.33 9.51
N VAL A 369 49.28 -9.26 9.25
CA VAL A 369 49.87 -9.65 7.97
C VAL A 369 51.04 -10.60 8.21
N PRO A 370 50.94 -11.86 7.73
CA PRO A 370 49.77 -12.50 7.22
C PRO A 370 48.79 -12.87 8.36
N GLY A 371 47.49 -13.00 8.04
CA GLY A 371 46.50 -13.41 9.01
C GLY A 371 45.12 -12.84 8.77
N GLU A 372 44.24 -13.07 9.74
CA GLU A 372 42.88 -12.55 9.75
C GLU A 372 42.75 -11.47 10.81
N THR A 373 42.01 -10.43 10.48
CA THR A 373 41.69 -9.32 11.38
C THR A 373 40.19 -9.13 11.42
N ARG A 374 39.61 -9.17 12.61
CA ARG A 374 38.19 -8.87 12.80
C ARG A 374 38.04 -7.40 13.15
N LEU A 375 37.28 -6.69 12.33
CA LEU A 375 36.92 -5.30 12.53
C LEU A 375 35.41 -5.17 12.74
N PRO A 376 34.91 -4.06 13.32
CA PRO A 376 33.47 -3.86 13.41
C PRO A 376 32.78 -4.02 12.06
N GLY A 377 31.94 -5.08 11.95
CA GLY A 377 31.20 -5.42 10.73
C GLY A 377 32.01 -6.03 9.59
N TRP A 378 33.33 -6.31 9.77
CA TRP A 378 34.19 -6.84 8.71
C TRP A 378 35.10 -7.97 9.17
N PHE A 379 35.30 -8.94 8.29
CA PHE A 379 36.43 -9.86 8.33
C PHE A 379 37.42 -9.49 7.23
N VAL A 380 38.66 -9.21 7.60
CA VAL A 380 39.73 -8.88 6.68
C VAL A 380 40.79 -9.96 6.73
N ARG A 381 41.07 -10.58 5.58
CA ARG A 381 42.10 -11.59 5.42
C ARG A 381 43.26 -11.01 4.61
N ALA A 382 44.48 -11.16 5.13
CA ALA A 382 45.70 -10.72 4.48
C ALA A 382 46.62 -11.93 4.25
N GLU A 383 47.04 -12.16 3.01
CA GLU A 383 47.88 -13.25 2.58
C GLU A 383 49.11 -12.77 1.87
N LEU A 384 50.26 -13.44 2.08
CA LEU A 384 51.48 -13.19 1.37
C LEU A 384 51.59 -14.23 0.22
N LEU A 385 51.82 -13.72 -0.99
CA LEU A 385 52.01 -14.53 -2.19
C LEU A 385 53.38 -14.31 -2.78
N GLU A 386 54.01 -15.35 -3.29
CA GLU A 386 55.24 -15.28 -4.04
C GLU A 386 54.95 -14.99 -5.52
N GLY A 387 55.49 -13.89 -6.02
CA GLY A 387 55.25 -13.47 -7.41
C GLY A 387 53.88 -12.84 -7.67
N ALA A 388 53.75 -12.21 -8.84
CA ALA A 388 52.48 -11.65 -9.29
C ALA A 388 51.49 -12.77 -9.66
N PRO A 389 50.24 -12.75 -9.13
CA PRO A 389 49.21 -13.73 -9.52
C PRO A 389 48.87 -13.58 -11.01
N ALA A 390 48.47 -14.71 -11.64
CA ALA A 390 48.10 -14.75 -13.05
C ALA A 390 46.94 -13.79 -13.38
N GLU A 391 45.98 -13.68 -12.46
CA GLU A 391 44.85 -12.73 -12.55
C GLU A 391 44.82 -11.89 -11.30
N LEU A 392 44.67 -10.56 -11.49
CA LEU A 392 44.49 -9.62 -10.41
C LEU A 392 42.98 -9.50 -10.11
N PRO A 393 42.60 -9.40 -8.81
CA PRO A 393 41.21 -9.13 -8.41
C PRO A 393 40.71 -7.82 -9.01
N ASP A 394 39.38 -7.70 -9.12
CA ASP A 394 38.70 -6.50 -9.65
C ASP A 394 38.89 -5.22 -8.81
N GLY A 395 39.53 -5.32 -7.65
CA GLY A 395 39.81 -4.20 -6.74
C GLY A 395 38.60 -3.72 -5.92
N ARG A 396 37.46 -4.45 -5.96
CA ARG A 396 36.27 -4.08 -5.15
C ARG A 396 36.43 -4.46 -3.69
N LEU A 397 36.26 -5.71 -3.33
CA LEU A 397 36.42 -6.19 -1.94
C LEU A 397 37.69 -7.04 -1.77
N GLU A 398 38.46 -7.20 -2.83
CA GLU A 398 39.74 -7.91 -2.83
C GLU A 398 40.73 -7.18 -3.72
N ALA A 399 41.96 -7.03 -3.24
CA ALA A 399 43.02 -6.35 -3.96
C ALA A 399 44.41 -6.92 -3.64
N CYS A 400 45.31 -6.81 -4.61
CA CYS A 400 46.71 -7.21 -4.48
C CYS A 400 47.65 -5.99 -4.55
N PHE A 401 48.69 -6.00 -3.70
CA PHE A 401 49.62 -4.90 -3.52
C PHE A 401 51.06 -5.39 -3.58
N ASN A 402 51.95 -4.57 -4.08
CA ASN A 402 53.38 -4.79 -3.92
C ASN A 402 53.76 -4.68 -2.45
N LEU A 403 54.20 -5.78 -1.82
CA LEU A 403 54.54 -5.83 -0.40
C LEU A 403 55.65 -4.83 -0.03
N GLU A 404 56.68 -4.64 -0.86
CA GLU A 404 57.75 -3.69 -0.61
C GLU A 404 57.23 -2.24 -0.55
N SER A 405 56.19 -1.93 -1.32
CA SER A 405 55.61 -0.58 -1.32
C SER A 405 54.64 -0.36 -0.17
N ILE A 406 53.77 -1.33 0.18
CA ILE A 406 52.74 -1.16 1.22
C ILE A 406 53.31 -1.44 2.63
N GLY A 407 54.34 -2.28 2.71
CA GLY A 407 54.91 -2.73 3.99
C GLY A 407 54.10 -3.83 4.68
N THR A 408 54.57 -4.28 5.83
CA THR A 408 53.95 -5.38 6.61
C THR A 408 53.01 -4.90 7.71
N LYS A 409 52.82 -3.59 7.85
CA LYS A 409 51.94 -2.98 8.89
C LYS A 409 50.90 -2.07 8.31
N PRO A 410 50.07 -2.55 7.36
CA PRO A 410 48.94 -1.76 6.90
C PRO A 410 47.86 -1.68 7.97
N ALA A 411 47.06 -0.60 7.94
CA ALA A 411 45.93 -0.39 8.83
C ALA A 411 44.66 -0.06 8.01
N VAL A 412 43.51 -0.22 8.62
CA VAL A 412 42.24 0.18 8.04
C VAL A 412 41.61 1.28 8.87
N ARG A 413 41.20 2.34 8.19
CA ARG A 413 40.49 3.48 8.80
C ARG A 413 39.47 4.09 7.85
N THR A 414 38.66 5.00 8.30
CA THR A 414 37.85 5.87 7.46
C THR A 414 38.59 7.14 7.09
N ARG A 415 38.00 7.99 6.22
CA ARG A 415 38.61 9.21 5.73
C ARG A 415 38.88 10.22 6.85
N LYS A 416 40.00 10.97 6.69
CA LYS A 416 40.34 12.15 7.48
C LYS A 416 40.32 13.41 6.60
N ARG A 417 40.10 14.58 7.22
CA ARG A 417 40.13 15.84 6.49
C ARG A 417 41.53 16.07 5.90
N GLY A 418 41.58 16.35 4.60
CA GLY A 418 42.85 16.59 3.90
C GLY A 418 43.42 15.35 3.21
N ASP A 419 42.81 14.17 3.35
CA ASP A 419 43.26 12.95 2.67
C ASP A 419 43.42 13.17 1.17
N ARG A 420 44.59 12.73 0.64
CA ARG A 420 44.92 12.70 -0.77
C ARG A 420 45.12 11.25 -1.23
N PHE A 421 44.80 10.99 -2.47
CA PHE A 421 44.88 9.67 -3.05
C PHE A 421 45.33 9.76 -4.52
N GLN A 422 46.22 8.88 -4.93
CA GLN A 422 46.66 8.75 -6.32
C GLN A 422 46.02 7.46 -6.91
N PRO A 423 44.91 7.55 -7.63
CA PRO A 423 44.31 6.40 -8.24
C PRO A 423 45.21 5.67 -9.22
N LEU A 424 44.99 4.35 -9.38
CA LEU A 424 45.72 3.56 -10.38
C LEU A 424 45.59 4.19 -11.79
N GLY A 425 46.72 4.33 -12.50
CA GLY A 425 46.78 4.96 -13.80
C GLY A 425 46.94 6.50 -13.81
N MET A 426 46.82 7.15 -12.68
CA MET A 426 47.04 8.60 -12.58
C MET A 426 48.45 8.96 -12.15
N THR A 427 48.97 10.08 -12.69
CA THR A 427 50.32 10.57 -12.40
C THR A 427 50.40 11.44 -11.15
N ALA A 428 49.30 12.04 -10.72
CA ALA A 428 49.25 12.97 -9.59
C ALA A 428 48.25 12.56 -8.52
N ALA A 429 48.53 12.84 -7.25
CA ALA A 429 47.62 12.67 -6.15
C ALA A 429 46.61 13.81 -6.13
N ARG A 430 45.33 13.49 -5.91
CA ARG A 430 44.22 14.43 -5.77
C ARG A 430 43.52 14.28 -4.41
N LYS A 431 42.60 15.17 -4.08
CA LYS A 431 41.84 15.05 -2.86
C LYS A 431 40.94 13.79 -2.92
N LEU A 432 40.89 13.03 -1.85
CA LEU A 432 40.03 11.85 -1.75
C LEU A 432 38.54 12.20 -1.99
N HIS A 433 38.17 13.44 -1.60
CA HIS A 433 36.84 13.97 -1.88
C HIS A 433 36.47 13.95 -3.38
N ASP A 434 37.42 14.34 -4.24
CA ASP A 434 37.21 14.43 -5.69
C ASP A 434 37.05 13.02 -6.29
N LEU A 435 37.78 12.01 -5.78
CA LEU A 435 37.59 10.61 -6.14
C LEU A 435 36.18 10.16 -5.82
N PHE A 436 35.69 10.46 -4.61
CA PHE A 436 34.34 10.08 -4.23
C PHE A 436 33.24 10.74 -5.08
N VAL A 437 33.49 11.94 -5.60
CA VAL A 437 32.56 12.62 -6.54
C VAL A 437 32.57 11.91 -7.89
N ASP A 438 33.75 11.58 -8.43
CA ASP A 438 33.92 10.94 -9.72
C ASP A 438 33.38 9.50 -9.71
N GLU A 439 33.63 8.75 -8.63
CA GLU A 439 33.06 7.39 -8.43
C GLU A 439 31.59 7.44 -7.97
N LYS A 440 30.97 8.63 -7.94
CA LYS A 440 29.55 8.85 -7.56
C LYS A 440 29.17 8.29 -6.19
N VAL A 441 30.12 8.29 -5.24
CA VAL A 441 29.87 7.84 -3.87
C VAL A 441 28.95 8.83 -3.16
N PRO A 442 27.76 8.41 -2.67
CA PRO A 442 26.84 9.27 -1.94
C PRO A 442 27.55 9.96 -0.76
N ARG A 443 27.24 11.25 -0.54
CA ARG A 443 27.95 12.08 0.45
C ARG A 443 27.95 11.44 1.84
N HIS A 444 26.83 10.87 2.26
CA HIS A 444 26.63 10.24 3.56
C HIS A 444 27.28 8.85 3.68
N TRP A 445 27.74 8.23 2.58
CA TRP A 445 28.52 6.98 2.63
C TRP A 445 30.01 7.21 2.81
N ARG A 446 30.52 8.40 2.42
CA ARG A 446 31.96 8.70 2.33
C ARG A 446 32.70 8.54 3.64
N ASP A 447 31.99 8.77 4.76
CA ASP A 447 32.57 8.61 6.11
C ASP A 447 32.61 7.14 6.57
N GLY A 448 31.87 6.24 5.90
CA GLY A 448 31.83 4.81 6.17
C GLY A 448 32.73 3.96 5.26
N VAL A 449 33.31 4.55 4.21
CA VAL A 449 34.15 3.79 3.26
C VAL A 449 35.50 3.43 3.91
N PRO A 450 35.87 2.12 4.04
CA PRO A 450 37.13 1.72 4.58
C PRO A 450 38.30 2.11 3.62
N LEU A 451 39.38 2.57 4.22
CA LEU A 451 40.62 2.87 3.52
C LEU A 451 41.72 1.98 4.09
N VAL A 452 42.42 1.25 3.23
CA VAL A 452 43.67 0.59 3.62
C VAL A 452 44.77 1.60 3.50
N VAL A 453 45.48 1.83 4.58
CA VAL A 453 46.56 2.83 4.71
C VAL A 453 47.87 2.18 5.13
N SER A 454 48.99 2.81 4.75
CA SER A 454 50.33 2.47 5.21
C SER A 454 51.09 3.74 5.53
N GLU A 455 52.36 3.62 5.88
CA GLU A 455 53.24 4.79 6.10
C GLU A 455 53.35 5.71 4.87
N GLN A 456 53.21 5.17 3.65
CA GLN A 456 53.24 5.96 2.42
C GLN A 456 51.90 6.65 2.08
N GLY A 457 50.82 6.33 2.80
CA GLY A 457 49.48 6.90 2.59
C GLY A 457 48.41 5.89 2.27
N ILE A 458 47.35 6.33 1.59
CA ILE A 458 46.21 5.49 1.25
C ILE A 458 46.60 4.56 0.09
N ALA A 459 46.61 3.24 0.36
CA ALA A 459 46.91 2.20 -0.61
C ALA A 459 45.64 1.73 -1.36
N TRP A 460 44.47 1.77 -0.72
CA TRP A 460 43.24 1.30 -1.31
C TRP A 460 42.01 2.00 -0.70
N VAL A 461 41.15 2.46 -1.57
CA VAL A 461 39.77 2.87 -1.24
C VAL A 461 38.89 1.66 -1.50
N VAL A 462 38.53 0.94 -0.43
CA VAL A 462 37.83 -0.36 -0.50
C VAL A 462 36.51 -0.20 -1.22
N GLY A 463 36.25 -1.09 -2.18
CA GLY A 463 35.07 -1.02 -3.05
C GLY A 463 35.24 -0.16 -4.30
N TYR A 464 36.36 0.60 -4.43
CA TYR A 464 36.54 1.56 -5.52
C TYR A 464 37.87 1.42 -6.26
N ARG A 465 38.99 1.88 -5.70
CA ARG A 465 40.27 1.98 -6.41
C ARG A 465 41.47 1.69 -5.53
N ILE A 466 42.51 1.05 -6.10
CA ILE A 466 43.81 0.92 -5.52
C ILE A 466 44.71 2.11 -5.90
N ALA A 467 45.73 2.39 -5.09
CA ALA A 467 46.71 3.42 -5.36
C ALA A 467 47.73 3.02 -6.44
N HIS A 468 48.12 4.00 -7.27
CA HIS A 468 49.11 3.78 -8.32
C HIS A 468 50.44 3.29 -7.78
N TRP A 469 50.92 3.83 -6.66
CA TRP A 469 52.17 3.48 -6.05
C TRP A 469 52.20 2.07 -5.42
N ALA A 470 51.05 1.55 -4.98
CA ALA A 470 50.94 0.24 -4.33
C ALA A 470 50.64 -0.93 -5.31
N ARG A 471 50.59 -0.65 -6.63
CA ARG A 471 50.22 -1.65 -7.64
C ARG A 471 51.24 -2.77 -7.75
N VAL A 472 50.77 -3.98 -8.07
CA VAL A 472 51.57 -5.14 -8.49
C VAL A 472 52.07 -4.89 -9.91
N ARG A 473 53.37 -5.19 -10.17
CA ARG A 473 54.01 -5.17 -11.48
C ARG A 473 54.48 -6.57 -11.83
N LYS A 474 54.88 -6.81 -13.09
CA LYS A 474 55.37 -8.12 -13.53
C LYS A 474 56.58 -8.60 -12.76
N GLU A 475 57.41 -7.64 -12.32
CA GLU A 475 58.68 -7.86 -11.59
C GLU A 475 58.48 -7.97 -10.06
N THR A 476 57.24 -7.82 -9.57
CA THR A 476 56.95 -7.88 -8.13
C THR A 476 57.16 -9.29 -7.60
N ARG A 477 58.11 -9.45 -6.65
CA ARG A 477 58.49 -10.73 -6.06
C ARG A 477 57.60 -11.17 -4.92
N SER A 478 57.08 -10.21 -4.13
CA SER A 478 56.26 -10.47 -2.97
C SER A 478 54.97 -9.60 -3.04
N VAL A 479 53.84 -10.26 -2.95
CA VAL A 479 52.53 -9.63 -3.08
C VAL A 479 51.75 -9.80 -1.79
N LEU A 480 51.14 -8.73 -1.32
CA LEU A 480 50.15 -8.74 -0.26
C LEU A 480 48.74 -8.73 -0.87
N ARG A 481 47.99 -9.80 -0.65
CA ARG A 481 46.56 -9.92 -1.02
C ARG A 481 45.72 -9.58 0.20
N ILE A 482 44.75 -8.68 0.06
CA ILE A 482 43.82 -8.29 1.14
C ILE A 482 42.40 -8.47 0.62
N ALA A 483 41.60 -9.22 1.37
CA ALA A 483 40.20 -9.47 1.07
C ALA A 483 39.31 -9.03 2.25
N PHE A 484 38.27 -8.25 1.95
CA PHE A 484 37.24 -7.79 2.88
C PHE A 484 35.96 -8.62 2.71
N ARG A 485 35.37 -9.07 3.81
CA ARG A 485 34.08 -9.74 3.85
C ARG A 485 33.21 -9.08 4.91
N PRO A 486 31.97 -8.61 4.60
CA PRO A 486 31.05 -8.13 5.60
C PRO A 486 30.66 -9.23 6.61
N GLU A 487 30.60 -8.90 7.89
CA GLU A 487 30.12 -9.82 8.94
C GLU A 487 28.64 -10.13 8.68
N GLY A 488 28.28 -11.43 8.51
CA GLY A 488 26.92 -11.87 8.19
C GLY A 488 26.71 -12.45 6.78
N GLN A 489 27.69 -12.38 5.90
CA GLN A 489 27.72 -13.19 4.68
C GLN A 489 28.59 -14.44 4.94
N ALA A 490 27.96 -15.51 5.42
CA ALA A 490 28.57 -16.84 5.42
C ALA A 490 28.73 -17.26 3.96
N GLY A 491 29.96 -17.67 3.59
CA GLY A 491 30.33 -18.16 2.28
C GLY A 491 29.72 -19.50 1.93
#